data_64d2e86258bd8586079cf9fcf0e2ffef
#
_entry.id   64d2e86258bd8586079cf9fcf0e2ffef
#
_cell.length_a   1.000
_cell.length_b   1.000
_cell.length_c   1.000
_cell.angle_alpha   90.00
_cell.angle_beta   90.00
_cell.angle_gamma   90.00
#
_symmetry.space_group_name_H-M   'P 1'
#
loop_
_entity.id
_entity.type
_entity.pdbx_description
1 polymer ?
#
loop_
_entity_poly.entity_id
_entity_poly.type
_entity_poly.pdbx_seq_one_letter_code
_entity_poly.pdbx_strand_id
1 'polypeptide(L)'
;VAQVVVDDTVDALGRIGALARERLQGPVVGITGSVGKTSTKDLLAAVCASVGVTTASEKSLNNEMGVPLTLVNADESTVRTVVEMGARGIGHIAALCAIARPTVGIVTAVAAAHTEMFGSLDGVALAKGELVEALPADGTAVLNADDARVAAMADRTEASVLTFGVEAGEVRAADILVGP
;
A
#
# COMPACT_ATOMS: atom_id res chain seq x y z
N VAL A 1 8.45 -35.14 -3.00
CA VAL A 1 8.21 -33.73 -3.31
C VAL A 1 9.58 -33.06 -3.43
N ALA A 2 9.82 -32.31 -4.51
CA ALA A 2 11.04 -31.52 -4.65
C ALA A 2 11.05 -30.42 -3.57
N GLN A 3 12.20 -30.22 -2.94
CA GLN A 3 12.40 -29.22 -1.89
C GLN A 3 13.56 -28.31 -2.28
N VAL A 4 13.43 -27.02 -1.93
CA VAL A 4 14.51 -26.05 -2.00
C VAL A 4 14.85 -25.64 -0.57
N VAL A 5 16.08 -25.92 -0.16
CA VAL A 5 16.58 -25.54 1.18
C VAL A 5 17.19 -24.16 1.09
N VAL A 6 16.81 -23.28 1.99
CA VAL A 6 17.26 -21.88 2.08
C VAL A 6 17.60 -21.54 3.53
N ASP A 7 18.43 -20.52 3.73
CA ASP A 7 18.85 -20.07 5.07
C ASP A 7 17.71 -19.36 5.80
N ASP A 8 16.92 -18.57 5.08
CA ASP A 8 15.74 -17.87 5.61
C ASP A 8 14.56 -17.99 4.63
N THR A 9 13.47 -18.57 5.12
CA THR A 9 12.27 -18.83 4.30
C THR A 9 11.45 -17.56 4.01
N VAL A 10 11.51 -16.56 4.89
CA VAL A 10 10.81 -15.27 4.70
C VAL A 10 11.55 -14.45 3.64
N ASP A 11 12.87 -14.36 3.72
CA ASP A 11 13.70 -13.72 2.70
C ASP A 11 13.50 -14.40 1.33
N ALA A 12 13.56 -15.73 1.30
CA ALA A 12 13.33 -16.49 0.07
C ALA A 12 11.96 -16.20 -0.54
N LEU A 13 10.90 -16.14 0.29
CA LEU A 13 9.55 -15.79 -0.18
C LEU A 13 9.51 -14.35 -0.71
N GLY A 14 10.16 -13.39 -0.04
CA GLY A 14 10.29 -12.01 -0.50
C GLY A 14 10.94 -11.93 -1.88
N ARG A 15 12.03 -12.68 -2.10
CA ARG A 15 12.72 -12.77 -3.40
C ARG A 15 11.85 -13.40 -4.49
N ILE A 16 11.08 -14.42 -4.15
CA ILE A 16 10.11 -15.03 -5.08
C ILE A 16 9.02 -14.01 -5.44
N GLY A 17 8.50 -13.25 -4.46
CA GLY A 17 7.55 -12.18 -4.69
C GLY A 17 8.10 -11.07 -5.60
N ALA A 18 9.35 -10.67 -5.40
CA ALA A 18 10.02 -9.68 -6.24
C ALA A 18 10.19 -10.17 -7.69
N LEU A 19 10.50 -11.45 -7.90
CA LEU A 19 10.55 -12.07 -9.23
C LEU A 19 9.14 -12.15 -9.86
N ALA A 20 8.12 -12.47 -9.07
CA ALA A 20 6.73 -12.46 -9.55
C ALA A 20 6.32 -11.03 -9.98
N ARG A 21 6.71 -10.00 -9.21
CA ARG A 21 6.46 -8.59 -9.57
C ARG A 21 7.01 -8.22 -10.96
N GLU A 22 8.14 -8.78 -11.37
CA GLU A 22 8.75 -8.50 -12.69
C GLU A 22 7.89 -8.95 -13.86
N ARG A 23 7.00 -9.92 -13.66
CA ARG A 23 6.08 -10.43 -14.69
C ARG A 23 4.82 -9.57 -14.83
N LEU A 24 4.52 -8.74 -13.83
CA LEU A 24 3.31 -7.92 -13.82
C LEU A 24 3.55 -6.63 -14.62
N GLN A 25 2.79 -6.46 -15.70
CA GLN A 25 2.88 -5.29 -16.57
C GLN A 25 2.02 -4.11 -16.10
N GLY A 26 0.99 -4.39 -15.31
CA GLY A 26 0.05 -3.40 -14.83
C GLY A 26 0.54 -2.65 -13.57
N PRO A 27 -0.17 -1.59 -13.17
CA PRO A 27 0.14 -0.85 -11.97
C PRO A 27 -0.04 -1.72 -10.72
N VAL A 28 0.89 -1.55 -9.78
CA VAL A 28 0.79 -2.07 -8.42
C VAL A 28 0.43 -0.90 -7.50
N VAL A 29 -0.68 -1.03 -6.81
CA VAL A 29 -1.18 -0.04 -5.85
C VAL A 29 -0.83 -0.51 -4.44
N GLY A 30 0.05 0.22 -3.76
CA GLY A 30 0.33 0.03 -2.33
C GLY A 30 -0.65 0.85 -1.49
N ILE A 31 -1.19 0.26 -0.43
CA ILE A 31 -2.11 0.96 0.49
C ILE A 31 -1.59 0.83 1.91
N THR A 32 -1.35 1.94 2.57
CA THR A 32 -1.00 1.99 4.00
C THR A 32 -1.85 3.00 4.76
N GLY A 33 -1.71 3.00 6.08
CA GLY A 33 -2.41 3.88 7.00
C GLY A 33 -2.62 3.23 8.36
N SER A 34 -3.02 3.98 9.35
CA SER A 34 -3.36 3.44 10.68
C SER A 34 -4.71 2.74 10.67
N VAL A 35 -5.70 3.34 10.00
CA VAL A 35 -7.08 2.84 9.84
C VAL A 35 -7.49 2.91 8.36
N GLY A 36 -8.48 2.12 7.96
CA GLY A 36 -9.08 2.20 6.62
C GLY A 36 -8.35 1.42 5.51
N LYS A 37 -7.18 0.85 5.74
CA LYS A 37 -6.41 0.10 4.72
C LYS A 37 -7.23 -1.00 4.04
N THR A 38 -7.78 -1.92 4.83
CA THR A 38 -8.49 -3.09 4.32
C THR A 38 -9.77 -2.68 3.58
N SER A 39 -10.54 -1.74 4.13
CA SER A 39 -11.75 -1.23 3.46
C SER A 39 -11.42 -0.55 2.12
N THR A 40 -10.36 0.29 2.11
CA THR A 40 -9.90 0.95 0.87
C THR A 40 -9.42 -0.09 -0.15
N LYS A 41 -8.65 -1.09 0.28
CA LYS A 41 -8.19 -2.20 -0.56
C LYS A 41 -9.38 -2.97 -1.17
N ASP A 42 -10.38 -3.33 -0.36
CA ASP A 42 -11.52 -4.12 -0.82
C ASP A 42 -12.38 -3.33 -1.83
N LEU A 43 -12.66 -2.06 -1.54
CA LEU A 43 -13.40 -1.18 -2.45
C LEU A 43 -12.63 -0.95 -3.76
N LEU A 44 -11.33 -0.64 -3.67
CA LEU A 44 -10.50 -0.42 -4.86
C LEU A 44 -10.39 -1.70 -5.70
N ALA A 45 -10.20 -2.85 -5.07
CA ALA A 45 -10.14 -4.14 -5.77
C ALA A 45 -11.45 -4.41 -6.52
N ALA A 46 -12.61 -4.16 -5.91
CA ALA A 46 -13.92 -4.32 -6.55
C ALA A 46 -14.09 -3.38 -7.75
N VAL A 47 -13.69 -2.10 -7.61
CA VAL A 47 -13.71 -1.12 -8.72
C VAL A 47 -12.77 -1.56 -9.84
N CYS A 48 -11.55 -1.94 -9.52
CA CYS A 48 -10.57 -2.42 -10.51
C CYS A 48 -11.05 -3.68 -11.23
N ALA A 49 -11.68 -4.61 -10.52
CA ALA A 49 -12.19 -5.86 -11.08
C ALA A 49 -13.33 -5.63 -12.10
N SER A 50 -14.06 -4.51 -12.00
CA SER A 50 -15.11 -4.18 -12.98
C SER A 50 -14.54 -3.80 -14.37
N VAL A 51 -13.25 -3.50 -14.47
CA VAL A 51 -12.60 -3.05 -15.71
C VAL A 51 -11.40 -3.92 -16.12
N GLY A 52 -11.11 -4.99 -15.39
CA GLY A 52 -10.06 -5.94 -15.75
C GLY A 52 -9.66 -6.87 -14.63
N VAL A 53 -8.92 -7.93 -14.96
CA VAL A 53 -8.43 -8.90 -13.98
C VAL A 53 -7.59 -8.20 -12.92
N THR A 54 -7.98 -8.34 -11.67
CA THR A 54 -7.36 -7.66 -10.53
C THR A 54 -7.01 -8.67 -9.46
N THR A 55 -5.77 -8.65 -8.99
CA THR A 55 -5.30 -9.40 -7.83
C THR A 55 -5.15 -8.46 -6.65
N ALA A 56 -5.67 -8.84 -5.49
CA ALA A 56 -5.56 -8.04 -4.27
C ALA A 56 -5.12 -8.89 -3.08
N SER A 57 -4.50 -8.25 -2.08
CA SER A 57 -4.17 -8.91 -0.82
C SER A 57 -5.41 -9.55 -0.19
N GLU A 58 -5.31 -10.83 0.13
CA GLU A 58 -6.38 -11.53 0.83
C GLU A 58 -6.43 -11.08 2.31
N LYS A 59 -7.63 -10.75 2.79
CA LYS A 59 -7.84 -10.31 4.17
C LYS A 59 -6.85 -9.20 4.53
N SER A 60 -6.13 -9.35 5.66
CA SER A 60 -5.09 -8.44 6.13
C SER A 60 -3.68 -9.02 5.97
N LEU A 61 -3.42 -9.77 4.89
CA LEU A 61 -2.08 -10.24 4.52
C LEU A 61 -1.25 -9.06 4.01
N ASN A 62 -0.68 -8.29 4.96
CA ASN A 62 -0.08 -6.98 4.71
C ASN A 62 1.38 -6.86 5.19
N ASN A 63 2.02 -8.00 5.48
CA ASN A 63 3.37 -8.10 6.04
C ASN A 63 4.36 -8.74 5.06
N GLU A 64 5.54 -9.07 5.56
CA GLU A 64 6.67 -9.71 4.86
C GLU A 64 6.35 -11.08 4.23
N MET A 65 5.24 -11.72 4.63
CA MET A 65 4.73 -12.92 3.98
C MET A 65 3.57 -12.61 3.05
N GLY A 66 2.66 -11.73 3.46
CA GLY A 66 1.43 -11.44 2.74
C GLY A 66 1.64 -10.70 1.43
N VAL A 67 2.55 -9.73 1.41
CA VAL A 67 2.88 -8.97 0.21
C VAL A 67 3.49 -9.85 -0.89
N PRO A 68 4.53 -10.66 -0.64
CA PRO A 68 5.04 -11.60 -1.63
C PRO A 68 3.99 -12.59 -2.13
N LEU A 69 3.17 -13.15 -1.25
CA LEU A 69 2.12 -14.10 -1.62
C LEU A 69 1.09 -13.45 -2.56
N THR A 70 0.71 -12.20 -2.32
CA THR A 70 -0.20 -11.45 -3.21
C THR A 70 0.40 -11.34 -4.62
N LEU A 71 1.70 -11.04 -4.73
CA LEU A 71 2.39 -10.92 -6.01
C LEU A 71 2.54 -12.26 -6.74
N VAL A 72 2.82 -13.34 -6.00
CA VAL A 72 2.93 -14.70 -6.55
C VAL A 72 1.59 -15.22 -7.06
N ASN A 73 0.48 -14.83 -6.41
CA ASN A 73 -0.87 -15.19 -6.84
C ASN A 73 -1.39 -14.36 -8.02
N ALA A 74 -0.71 -13.26 -8.37
CA ALA A 74 -1.01 -12.52 -9.58
C ALA A 74 -0.38 -13.22 -10.79
N ASP A 75 -1.19 -13.48 -11.81
CA ASP A 75 -0.76 -14.12 -13.05
C ASP A 75 -0.60 -13.11 -14.20
N GLU A 76 -0.21 -13.59 -15.37
CA GLU A 76 0.01 -12.76 -16.57
C GLU A 76 -1.27 -12.07 -17.07
N SER A 77 -2.46 -12.56 -16.68
CA SER A 77 -3.75 -11.93 -17.00
C SER A 77 -4.07 -10.76 -16.08
N THR A 78 -3.38 -10.65 -14.94
CA THR A 78 -3.59 -9.59 -13.96
C THR A 78 -3.16 -8.23 -14.51
N VAL A 79 -4.14 -7.34 -14.72
CA VAL A 79 -3.90 -5.98 -15.22
C VAL A 79 -3.74 -4.95 -14.11
N ARG A 80 -4.10 -5.28 -12.87
CA ARG A 80 -3.89 -4.44 -11.68
C ARG A 80 -3.66 -5.29 -10.45
N THR A 81 -2.73 -4.84 -9.59
CA THR A 81 -2.47 -5.51 -8.32
C THR A 81 -2.65 -4.51 -7.18
N VAL A 82 -3.43 -4.87 -6.15
CA VAL A 82 -3.70 -4.02 -4.99
C VAL A 82 -3.11 -4.68 -3.74
N VAL A 83 -2.13 -4.04 -3.13
CA VAL A 83 -1.34 -4.59 -2.02
C VAL A 83 -1.55 -3.77 -0.76
N GLU A 84 -2.09 -4.39 0.28
CA GLU A 84 -2.14 -3.79 1.60
C GLU A 84 -0.76 -3.89 2.26
N MET A 85 -0.27 -2.78 2.86
CA MET A 85 1.05 -2.70 3.51
C MET A 85 0.91 -2.25 4.96
N GLY A 86 1.20 -3.16 5.88
CA GLY A 86 1.23 -2.90 7.31
C GLY A 86 2.65 -2.59 7.80
N ALA A 87 2.77 -1.78 8.85
CA ALA A 87 4.06 -1.50 9.48
C ALA A 87 4.02 -1.84 10.98
N ARG A 88 5.11 -2.38 11.49
CA ARG A 88 5.39 -2.57 12.92
C ARG A 88 6.55 -1.69 13.40
N GLY A 89 7.14 -0.87 12.51
CA GLY A 89 8.25 0.01 12.78
C GLY A 89 8.70 0.75 11.51
N ILE A 90 9.65 1.66 11.67
CA ILE A 90 10.32 2.34 10.57
C ILE A 90 11.14 1.31 9.76
N GLY A 91 11.15 1.45 8.44
CA GLY A 91 11.82 0.54 7.50
C GLY A 91 10.94 -0.62 7.01
N HIS A 92 9.81 -0.92 7.69
CA HIS A 92 8.96 -2.05 7.28
C HIS A 92 8.24 -1.80 5.95
N ILE A 93 7.66 -0.60 5.76
CA ILE A 93 6.98 -0.26 4.50
C ILE A 93 8.01 -0.17 3.37
N ALA A 94 9.19 0.41 3.63
CA ALA A 94 10.26 0.47 2.64
C ALA A 94 10.68 -0.93 2.17
N ALA A 95 10.82 -1.90 3.08
CA ALA A 95 11.13 -3.29 2.74
C ALA A 95 10.02 -3.93 1.88
N LEU A 96 8.74 -3.69 2.20
CA LEU A 96 7.61 -4.18 1.39
C LEU A 96 7.57 -3.51 0.01
N CYS A 97 7.89 -2.22 -0.06
CA CYS A 97 7.99 -1.48 -1.32
C CYS A 97 9.14 -1.99 -2.21
N ALA A 98 10.27 -2.39 -1.62
CA ALA A 98 11.37 -2.98 -2.38
C ALA A 98 10.95 -4.29 -3.10
N ILE A 99 10.02 -5.05 -2.52
CA ILE A 99 9.45 -6.26 -3.12
C ILE A 99 8.36 -5.91 -4.14
N ALA A 100 7.37 -5.10 -3.73
CA ALA A 100 6.18 -4.84 -4.53
C ALA A 100 6.38 -3.79 -5.63
N ARG A 101 7.34 -2.88 -5.47
CA ARG A 101 7.62 -1.76 -6.39
C ARG A 101 6.32 -1.09 -6.86
N PRO A 102 5.54 -0.47 -5.92
CA PRO A 102 4.28 0.17 -6.26
C PRO A 102 4.51 1.36 -7.18
N THR A 103 3.59 1.59 -8.11
CA THR A 103 3.54 2.79 -8.96
C THR A 103 2.46 3.76 -8.49
N VAL A 104 1.55 3.29 -7.63
CA VAL A 104 0.55 4.11 -6.95
C VAL A 104 0.62 3.83 -5.47
N GLY A 105 0.68 4.86 -4.64
CA GLY A 105 0.71 4.74 -3.18
C GLY A 105 -0.46 5.49 -2.55
N ILE A 106 -1.25 4.81 -1.73
CA ILE A 106 -2.39 5.42 -1.02
C ILE A 106 -2.09 5.44 0.48
N VAL A 107 -2.16 6.60 1.11
CA VAL A 107 -2.05 6.75 2.56
C VAL A 107 -3.39 7.24 3.11
N THR A 108 -4.05 6.40 3.90
CA THR A 108 -5.41 6.65 4.37
C THR A 108 -5.47 7.60 5.56
N ALA A 109 -4.74 7.32 6.63
CA ALA A 109 -4.70 8.16 7.84
C ALA A 109 -3.51 7.80 8.75
N VAL A 110 -3.11 8.76 9.58
CA VAL A 110 -2.17 8.60 10.69
C VAL A 110 -2.91 8.77 12.01
N ALA A 111 -3.10 7.69 12.74
CA ALA A 111 -3.76 7.70 14.04
C ALA A 111 -2.92 6.95 15.09
N ALA A 112 -3.29 7.10 16.35
CA ALA A 112 -2.62 6.49 17.51
C ALA A 112 -2.84 4.97 17.60
N ALA A 113 -2.61 4.25 16.49
CA ALA A 113 -2.62 2.81 16.46
C ALA A 113 -1.18 2.31 16.62
N HIS A 114 -0.94 1.45 17.62
CA HIS A 114 0.38 0.84 17.88
C HIS A 114 1.52 1.85 18.16
N THR A 115 1.21 3.01 18.76
CA THR A 115 2.20 4.05 19.10
C THR A 115 3.36 3.53 19.95
N GLU A 116 3.16 2.47 20.72
CA GLU A 116 4.22 1.80 21.51
C GLU A 116 5.40 1.33 20.65
N MET A 117 5.14 0.95 19.39
CA MET A 117 6.14 0.46 18.44
C MET A 117 6.85 1.59 17.66
N PHE A 118 6.21 2.76 17.57
CA PHE A 118 6.69 3.90 16.77
C PHE A 118 7.14 5.08 17.64
N GLY A 119 6.94 5.03 18.96
CA GLY A 119 7.30 6.07 19.92
C GLY A 119 6.38 7.29 19.90
N SER A 120 5.85 7.69 18.74
CA SER A 120 5.00 8.87 18.58
C SER A 120 4.13 8.77 17.32
N LEU A 121 3.14 9.68 17.20
CA LEU A 121 2.37 9.84 15.94
C LEU A 121 3.26 10.27 14.77
N ASP A 122 4.29 11.04 15.03
CA ASP A 122 5.24 11.45 13.99
C ASP A 122 6.10 10.26 13.54
N GLY A 123 6.45 9.33 14.45
CA GLY A 123 7.07 8.06 14.10
C GLY A 123 6.16 7.18 13.23
N VAL A 124 4.84 7.16 13.52
CA VAL A 124 3.84 6.49 12.67
C VAL A 124 3.78 7.14 11.28
N ALA A 125 3.77 8.47 11.22
CA ALA A 125 3.76 9.21 9.96
C ALA A 125 5.05 8.97 9.15
N LEU A 126 6.21 8.94 9.83
CA LEU A 126 7.50 8.64 9.21
C LEU A 126 7.47 7.27 8.52
N ALA A 127 7.06 6.23 9.25
CA ALA A 127 7.01 4.87 8.73
C ALA A 127 6.00 4.72 7.56
N LYS A 128 4.84 5.37 7.62
CA LYS A 128 3.85 5.29 6.53
C LYS A 128 4.26 6.07 5.29
N GLY A 129 4.98 7.16 5.46
CA GLY A 129 5.53 7.96 4.38
C GLY A 129 6.60 7.22 3.55
N GLU A 130 7.18 6.13 4.06
CA GLU A 130 8.08 5.26 3.29
C GLU A 130 7.42 4.75 1.99
N LEU A 131 6.08 4.55 1.99
CA LEU A 131 5.35 4.21 0.77
C LEU A 131 5.45 5.32 -0.28
N VAL A 132 5.30 6.56 0.16
CA VAL A 132 5.30 7.75 -0.73
C VAL A 132 6.71 8.00 -1.27
N GLU A 133 7.73 7.83 -0.44
CA GLU A 133 9.15 7.94 -0.83
C GLU A 133 9.59 6.87 -1.84
N ALA A 134 8.97 5.69 -1.77
CA ALA A 134 9.31 4.57 -2.64
C ALA A 134 8.69 4.65 -4.04
N LEU A 135 7.81 5.62 -4.30
CA LEU A 135 7.17 5.77 -5.61
C LEU A 135 8.16 6.31 -6.65
N PRO A 136 8.10 5.81 -7.88
CA PRO A 136 8.87 6.39 -8.97
C PRO A 136 8.32 7.79 -9.35
N ALA A 137 9.14 8.61 -9.99
CA ALA A 137 8.76 9.98 -10.37
C ALA A 137 7.54 10.06 -11.32
N ASP A 138 7.30 9.01 -12.09
CA ASP A 138 6.12 8.84 -12.95
C ASP A 138 4.95 8.16 -12.25
N GLY A 139 5.08 7.90 -10.94
CA GLY A 139 4.06 7.32 -10.08
C GLY A 139 3.03 8.32 -9.58
N THR A 140 2.13 7.86 -8.71
CA THR A 140 1.09 8.70 -8.10
C THR A 140 0.95 8.41 -6.61
N ALA A 141 1.08 9.45 -5.78
CA ALA A 141 0.75 9.42 -4.36
C ALA A 141 -0.69 9.93 -4.16
N VAL A 142 -1.53 9.12 -3.51
CA VAL A 142 -2.92 9.48 -3.19
C VAL A 142 -3.02 9.70 -1.69
N LEU A 143 -3.21 10.96 -1.27
CA LEU A 143 -3.03 11.41 0.10
C LEU A 143 -4.33 11.99 0.68
N ASN A 144 -4.64 11.60 1.92
CA ASN A 144 -5.75 12.17 2.66
C ASN A 144 -5.41 13.60 3.11
N ALA A 145 -6.09 14.61 2.52
CA ALA A 145 -5.89 16.02 2.82
C ALA A 145 -6.48 16.47 4.17
N ASP A 146 -7.43 15.70 4.72
CA ASP A 146 -8.02 15.99 6.03
C ASP A 146 -7.10 15.57 7.19
N ASP A 147 -6.05 14.79 6.92
CA ASP A 147 -5.01 14.44 7.89
C ASP A 147 -3.73 15.23 7.58
N ALA A 148 -3.41 16.21 8.43
CA ALA A 148 -2.25 17.09 8.21
C ALA A 148 -0.91 16.35 8.11
N ARG A 149 -0.75 15.19 8.80
CA ARG A 149 0.46 14.37 8.69
C ARG A 149 0.54 13.62 7.38
N VAL A 150 -0.60 13.18 6.86
CA VAL A 150 -0.67 12.54 5.54
C VAL A 150 -0.46 13.59 4.44
N ALA A 151 -1.12 14.75 4.54
CA ALA A 151 -0.95 15.85 3.58
C ALA A 151 0.52 16.30 3.48
N ALA A 152 1.23 16.39 4.60
CA ALA A 152 2.65 16.76 4.64
C ALA A 152 3.59 15.73 3.95
N MET A 153 3.10 14.51 3.66
CA MET A 153 3.90 13.52 2.91
C MET A 153 4.08 13.89 1.44
N ALA A 154 3.32 14.85 0.92
CA ALA A 154 3.49 15.37 -0.44
C ALA A 154 4.92 15.86 -0.72
N ASP A 155 5.59 16.41 0.28
CA ASP A 155 6.96 16.91 0.17
C ASP A 155 8.03 15.80 0.17
N ARG A 156 7.61 14.53 0.33
CA ARG A 156 8.51 13.37 0.43
C ARG A 156 8.59 12.55 -0.86
N THR A 157 8.00 13.02 -1.94
CA THR A 157 8.00 12.28 -3.22
C THR A 157 8.18 13.20 -4.42
N GLU A 158 8.75 12.66 -5.48
CA GLU A 158 8.77 13.28 -6.80
C GLU A 158 7.60 12.81 -7.68
N ALA A 159 6.80 11.85 -7.20
CA ALA A 159 5.61 11.36 -7.89
C ALA A 159 4.50 12.43 -7.93
N SER A 160 3.59 12.33 -8.87
CA SER A 160 2.39 13.16 -8.89
C SER A 160 1.57 12.95 -7.62
N VAL A 161 1.05 14.02 -7.04
CA VAL A 161 0.22 13.96 -5.83
C VAL A 161 -1.23 14.21 -6.20
N LEU A 162 -2.12 13.31 -5.81
CA LEU A 162 -3.58 13.47 -5.84
C LEU A 162 -4.09 13.48 -4.41
N THR A 163 -4.86 14.49 -4.04
CA THR A 163 -5.39 14.60 -2.68
C THR A 163 -6.88 14.26 -2.61
N PHE A 164 -7.30 13.60 -1.53
CA PHE A 164 -8.70 13.30 -1.26
C PHE A 164 -9.10 13.68 0.17
N GLY A 165 -10.38 13.88 0.40
CA GLY A 165 -10.92 14.16 1.73
C GLY A 165 -12.41 14.51 1.71
N VAL A 166 -12.91 14.94 2.85
CA VAL A 166 -14.26 15.48 3.06
C VAL A 166 -14.20 16.99 3.13
N GLU A 167 -13.29 17.53 3.93
CA GLU A 167 -13.12 18.97 4.15
C GLU A 167 -12.17 19.59 3.12
N ALA A 168 -11.13 18.86 2.73
CA ALA A 168 -10.07 19.30 1.83
C ALA A 168 -9.76 18.29 0.74
N GLY A 169 -8.93 18.67 -0.25
CA GLY A 169 -8.46 17.79 -1.32
C GLY A 169 -9.06 18.11 -2.69
N GLU A 170 -8.44 17.57 -3.72
CA GLU A 170 -8.89 17.70 -5.12
C GLU A 170 -10.10 16.81 -5.40
N VAL A 171 -10.15 15.62 -4.80
CA VAL A 171 -11.30 14.70 -4.82
C VAL A 171 -11.99 14.77 -3.47
N ARG A 172 -13.21 15.28 -3.44
CA ARG A 172 -13.96 15.44 -2.18
C ARG A 172 -15.26 14.67 -2.20
N ALA A 173 -15.53 14.03 -1.05
CA ALA A 173 -16.84 13.45 -0.79
C ALA A 173 -17.82 14.61 -0.47
N ALA A 174 -18.98 14.61 -1.13
CA ALA A 174 -20.06 15.55 -0.90
C ALA A 174 -21.37 14.79 -0.63
N ASP A 175 -22.32 15.45 0.01
CA ASP A 175 -23.66 14.92 0.27
C ASP A 175 -23.65 13.56 1.00
N ILE A 176 -22.76 13.42 2.01
CA ILE A 176 -22.61 12.20 2.78
C ILE A 176 -23.85 11.99 3.65
N LEU A 177 -24.64 10.96 3.33
CA LEU A 177 -25.76 10.52 4.16
C LEU A 177 -25.30 9.36 5.03
N VAL A 178 -25.27 9.58 6.35
CA VAL A 178 -25.03 8.52 7.31
C VAL A 178 -26.39 7.88 7.64
N GLY A 179 -26.62 6.65 7.18
CA GLY A 179 -27.81 5.89 7.54
C GLY A 179 -27.84 5.51 9.03
N PRO A 180 -29.01 5.16 9.56
CA PRO A 180 -29.14 4.69 10.94
C PRO A 180 -28.40 3.37 11.18
#